data_067d0abac217b5b15616761e4dcae3c1
#
_entry.id   067d0abac217b5b15616761e4dcae3c1
#
_cell.length_a   1.000
_cell.length_b   1.000
_cell.length_c   1.000
_cell.angle_alpha   90.00
_cell.angle_beta   90.00
_cell.angle_gamma   90.00
#
_symmetry.space_group_name_H-M   'P 1'
#
loop_
_entity.id
_entity.type
_entity.pdbx_description
1 polymer ?
#
loop_
_entity_poly.entity_id
_entity_poly.type
_entity_poly.pdbx_seq_one_letter_code
_entity_poly.pdbx_strand_id
1 'polypeptide(L)'
;MLEIITVLLLGTFYGLLIGIIPTAGATTGLVITFSFLHFFPDPYLAVLFCMALVAASTTGDSYASVLLNIPGANSAATTMLDGYPLARQGKANLALSSAIISSTVNGLIWGCLTFLLIPYYKNIVLYMGIPELWAFTVSYTHLRAHETTPH
;
A
#
# COMPACT_ATOMS: atom_id res chain seq x y z
N MET A 1 -11.71 -12.65 -18.79
CA MET A 1 -10.75 -11.57 -19.17
C MET A 1 -11.32 -10.18 -18.90
N LEU A 2 -12.51 -9.85 -19.42
CA LEU A 2 -13.10 -8.52 -19.20
C LEU A 2 -13.36 -8.24 -17.71
N GLU A 3 -13.87 -9.20 -16.96
CA GLU A 3 -14.11 -9.10 -15.51
C GLU A 3 -12.84 -8.79 -14.70
N ILE A 4 -11.73 -9.43 -15.05
CA ILE A 4 -10.45 -9.17 -14.39
C ILE A 4 -10.00 -7.73 -14.63
N ILE A 5 -10.09 -7.25 -15.86
CA ILE A 5 -9.71 -5.88 -16.22
C ILE A 5 -10.60 -4.87 -15.49
N THR A 6 -11.91 -5.10 -15.48
CA THR A 6 -12.85 -4.20 -14.78
C THR A 6 -12.59 -4.14 -13.28
N VAL A 7 -12.35 -5.29 -12.64
CA VAL A 7 -12.05 -5.38 -11.21
C VAL A 7 -10.73 -4.69 -10.87
N LEU A 8 -9.69 -4.87 -11.68
CA LEU A 8 -8.41 -4.19 -11.50
C LEU A 8 -8.55 -2.67 -11.66
N LEU A 9 -9.28 -2.19 -12.66
CA LEU A 9 -9.53 -0.76 -12.87
C LEU A 9 -10.32 -0.14 -11.71
N LEU A 10 -11.38 -0.81 -11.26
CA LEU A 10 -12.18 -0.35 -10.13
C LEU A 10 -11.37 -0.35 -8.83
N GLY A 11 -10.59 -1.39 -8.56
CA GLY A 11 -9.71 -1.47 -7.39
C GLY A 11 -8.64 -0.38 -7.40
N THR A 12 -8.04 -0.13 -8.58
CA THR A 12 -7.05 0.95 -8.76
C THR A 12 -7.67 2.32 -8.53
N PHE A 13 -8.82 2.59 -9.12
CA PHE A 13 -9.51 3.88 -8.96
C PHE A 13 -9.92 4.11 -7.50
N TYR A 14 -10.52 3.11 -6.87
CA TYR A 14 -10.91 3.16 -5.47
C TYR A 14 -9.68 3.33 -4.55
N GLY A 15 -8.60 2.60 -4.80
CA GLY A 15 -7.35 2.72 -4.04
C GLY A 15 -6.74 4.12 -4.13
N LEU A 16 -6.71 4.72 -5.33
CA LEU A 16 -6.26 6.10 -5.50
C LEU A 16 -7.09 7.08 -4.70
N LEU A 17 -8.41 6.96 -4.73
CA LEU A 17 -9.31 7.84 -3.97
C LEU A 17 -9.06 7.73 -2.46
N ILE A 18 -8.97 6.50 -1.94
CA ILE A 18 -8.70 6.28 -0.51
C ILE A 18 -7.30 6.79 -0.12
N GLY A 19 -6.29 6.60 -0.99
CA GLY A 19 -4.93 7.07 -0.72
C GLY A 19 -4.80 8.59 -0.69
N ILE A 20 -5.59 9.31 -1.49
CA ILE A 20 -5.59 10.78 -1.47
C ILE A 20 -6.21 11.33 -0.18
N ILE A 21 -7.11 10.56 0.48
CA ILE A 21 -7.71 10.99 1.74
C ILE A 21 -6.65 10.90 2.85
N PRO A 22 -6.26 12.03 3.48
CA PRO A 22 -5.28 12.04 4.54
C PRO A 22 -5.64 11.08 5.66
N THR A 23 -4.66 10.32 6.14
CA THR A 23 -4.80 9.33 7.23
C THR A 23 -5.62 8.08 6.93
N ALA A 24 -6.31 8.01 5.77
CA ALA A 24 -7.13 6.84 5.44
C ALA A 24 -6.25 5.62 5.05
N GLY A 25 -5.35 5.78 4.12
CA GLY A 25 -4.42 4.73 3.68
C GLY A 25 -5.06 3.43 3.22
N ALA A 26 -4.23 2.48 2.81
CA ALA A 26 -4.67 1.17 2.31
C ALA A 26 -5.49 0.37 3.34
N THR A 27 -5.14 0.45 4.62
CA THR A 27 -5.81 -0.30 5.68
C THR A 27 -7.28 0.06 5.80
N THR A 28 -7.61 1.35 5.76
CA THR A 28 -9.00 1.84 5.81
C THR A 28 -9.78 1.36 4.58
N GLY A 29 -9.15 1.45 3.39
CA GLY A 29 -9.75 0.95 2.17
C GLY A 29 -10.06 -0.55 2.23
N LEU A 30 -9.14 -1.36 2.76
CA LEU A 30 -9.35 -2.80 2.95
C LEU A 30 -10.48 -3.10 3.94
N VAL A 31 -10.54 -2.41 5.08
CA VAL A 31 -11.61 -2.60 6.08
C VAL A 31 -12.99 -2.33 5.48
N ILE A 32 -13.12 -1.24 4.71
CA ILE A 32 -14.36 -0.93 4.01
C ILE A 32 -14.67 -2.01 2.98
N THR A 33 -13.68 -2.40 2.17
CA THR A 33 -13.84 -3.44 1.14
C THR A 33 -14.25 -4.78 1.74
N PHE A 34 -13.75 -5.12 2.93
CA PHE A 34 -14.09 -6.37 3.60
C PHE A 34 -15.60 -6.53 3.83
N SER A 35 -16.31 -5.44 4.09
CA SER A 35 -17.77 -5.44 4.23
C SER A 35 -18.50 -5.77 2.93
N PHE A 36 -17.85 -5.62 1.78
CA PHE A 36 -18.42 -5.85 0.45
C PHE A 36 -17.89 -7.09 -0.25
N LEU A 37 -16.99 -7.86 0.39
CA LEU A 37 -16.38 -9.04 -0.23
C LEU A 37 -17.39 -10.08 -0.69
N HIS A 38 -18.52 -10.22 0.00
CA HIS A 38 -19.59 -11.16 -0.36
C HIS A 38 -20.31 -10.84 -1.67
N PHE A 39 -20.16 -9.62 -2.22
CA PHE A 39 -20.73 -9.27 -3.53
C PHE A 39 -19.85 -9.74 -4.70
N PHE A 40 -18.62 -10.16 -4.45
CA PHE A 40 -17.79 -10.72 -5.51
C PHE A 40 -18.21 -12.15 -5.83
N PRO A 41 -18.47 -12.45 -7.11
CA PRO A 41 -18.91 -13.80 -7.52
C PRO A 41 -17.79 -14.85 -7.36
N ASP A 42 -16.53 -14.43 -7.41
CA ASP A 42 -15.36 -15.28 -7.30
C ASP A 42 -14.38 -14.69 -6.27
N PRO A 43 -13.95 -15.47 -5.27
CA PRO A 43 -12.90 -15.05 -4.32
C PRO A 43 -11.61 -14.56 -4.98
N TYR A 44 -11.26 -15.10 -6.15
CA TYR A 44 -10.09 -14.66 -6.91
C TYR A 44 -10.21 -13.20 -7.36
N LEU A 45 -11.39 -12.78 -7.82
CA LEU A 45 -11.65 -11.40 -8.20
C LEU A 45 -11.60 -10.45 -7.00
N ALA A 46 -12.07 -10.90 -5.84
CA ALA A 46 -11.97 -10.14 -4.59
C ALA A 46 -10.51 -9.89 -4.18
N VAL A 47 -9.65 -10.91 -4.29
CA VAL A 47 -8.22 -10.77 -4.01
C VAL A 47 -7.57 -9.80 -4.99
N LEU A 48 -7.86 -9.90 -6.29
CA LEU A 48 -7.33 -8.99 -7.31
C LEU A 48 -7.75 -7.53 -7.04
N PHE A 49 -8.99 -7.31 -6.63
CA PHE A 49 -9.48 -5.99 -6.23
C PHE A 49 -8.70 -5.43 -5.04
N CYS A 50 -8.53 -6.21 -3.98
CA CYS A 50 -7.78 -5.81 -2.80
C CYS A 50 -6.30 -5.50 -3.11
N MET A 51 -5.67 -6.32 -3.97
CA MET A 51 -4.29 -6.07 -4.41
C MET A 51 -4.16 -4.77 -5.20
N ALA A 52 -5.08 -4.52 -6.14
CA ALA A 52 -5.11 -3.28 -6.92
C ALA A 52 -5.35 -2.05 -6.03
N LEU A 53 -6.26 -2.16 -5.05
CA LEU A 53 -6.54 -1.12 -4.07
C LEU A 53 -5.28 -0.77 -3.26
N VAL A 54 -4.60 -1.76 -2.68
CA VAL A 54 -3.39 -1.54 -1.87
C VAL A 54 -2.29 -0.91 -2.70
N ALA A 55 -2.03 -1.42 -3.89
CA ALA A 55 -1.02 -0.88 -4.79
C ALA A 55 -1.30 0.59 -5.19
N ALA A 56 -2.55 0.90 -5.51
CA ALA A 56 -2.92 2.25 -5.94
C ALA A 56 -2.98 3.25 -4.79
N SER A 57 -3.36 2.82 -3.58
CA SER A 57 -3.44 3.70 -2.41
C SER A 57 -2.08 4.29 -2.03
N THR A 58 -0.98 3.55 -2.20
CA THR A 58 0.38 4.06 -1.94
C THR A 58 0.74 5.23 -2.86
N THR A 59 0.25 5.21 -4.09
CA THR A 59 0.41 6.33 -5.02
C THR A 59 -0.44 7.53 -4.57
N GLY A 60 -1.68 7.29 -4.15
CA GLY A 60 -2.56 8.32 -3.58
C GLY A 60 -1.96 8.99 -2.34
N ASP A 61 -1.36 8.21 -1.43
CA ASP A 61 -0.67 8.71 -0.24
C ASP A 61 0.45 9.70 -0.57
N SER A 62 1.15 9.51 -1.68
CA SER A 62 2.20 10.43 -2.13
C SER A 62 1.64 11.81 -2.46
N TYR A 63 0.44 11.89 -3.05
CA TYR A 63 -0.21 13.18 -3.31
C TYR A 63 -0.57 13.91 -2.02
N ALA A 64 -1.19 13.21 -1.06
CA ALA A 64 -1.55 13.79 0.23
C ALA A 64 -0.29 14.27 0.99
N SER A 65 0.75 13.48 1.01
CA SER A 65 2.01 13.80 1.71
C SER A 65 2.72 15.00 1.12
N VAL A 66 2.86 15.05 -0.21
CA VAL A 66 3.59 16.11 -0.90
C VAL A 66 2.80 17.43 -0.95
N LEU A 67 1.49 17.38 -1.14
CA LEU A 67 0.68 18.59 -1.34
C LEU A 67 0.08 19.12 -0.05
N LEU A 68 -0.35 18.23 0.86
CA LEU A 68 -1.08 18.62 2.07
C LEU A 68 -0.25 18.56 3.34
N ASN A 69 0.97 18.01 3.28
CA ASN A 69 1.82 17.75 4.46
C ASN A 69 1.16 16.83 5.50
N ILE A 70 0.32 15.92 5.03
CA ILE A 70 -0.37 14.93 5.87
C ILE A 70 -0.18 13.56 5.25
N PRO A 71 0.61 12.65 5.88
CA PRO A 71 0.83 11.33 5.34
C PRO A 71 -0.44 10.48 5.49
N GLY A 72 -0.81 9.74 4.44
CA GLY A 72 -1.90 8.77 4.49
C GLY A 72 -1.47 7.48 5.22
N ALA A 73 -0.21 7.09 5.03
CA ALA A 73 0.40 5.94 5.69
C ALA A 73 1.77 6.32 6.29
N ASN A 74 2.26 5.52 7.24
CA ASN A 74 3.57 5.76 7.87
C ASN A 74 4.74 5.76 6.86
N SER A 75 4.63 4.98 5.80
CA SER A 75 5.61 4.93 4.71
C SER A 75 5.71 6.24 3.92
N ALA A 76 4.64 7.00 3.85
CA ALA A 76 4.58 8.26 3.14
C ALA A 76 5.15 9.44 3.96
N ALA A 77 5.45 9.24 5.25
CA ALA A 77 6.03 10.26 6.11
C ALA A 77 7.42 10.73 5.63
N THR A 78 8.24 9.83 5.10
CA THR A 78 9.55 10.17 4.52
C THR A 78 9.41 11.01 3.25
N THR A 79 8.45 10.67 2.40
CA THR A 79 8.14 11.43 1.17
C THR A 79 7.66 12.85 1.51
N MET A 80 6.97 13.02 2.63
CA MET A 80 6.51 14.31 3.11
C MET A 80 7.68 15.24 3.48
N LEU A 81 8.73 14.72 4.14
CA LEU A 81 9.85 15.53 4.64
C LEU A 81 10.56 16.32 3.54
N ASP A 82 10.77 15.70 2.38
CA ASP A 82 11.43 16.34 1.25
C ASP A 82 10.45 16.88 0.22
N GLY A 83 9.33 16.18 0.01
CA GLY A 83 8.36 16.51 -1.02
C GLY A 83 7.55 17.77 -0.73
N TYR A 84 7.08 17.95 0.50
CA TYR A 84 6.30 19.13 0.87
C TYR A 84 7.11 20.44 0.80
N PRO A 85 8.35 20.55 1.30
CA PRO A 85 9.15 21.76 1.10
C PRO A 85 9.39 22.09 -0.38
N LEU A 86 9.59 21.08 -1.23
CA LEU A 86 9.67 21.29 -2.68
C LEU A 86 8.35 21.83 -3.27
N ALA A 87 7.24 21.28 -2.84
CA ALA A 87 5.92 21.73 -3.28
C ALA A 87 5.67 23.19 -2.89
N ARG A 88 6.07 23.59 -1.67
CA ARG A 88 6.00 24.99 -1.19
C ARG A 88 6.84 25.97 -2.01
N GLN A 89 7.90 25.49 -2.65
CA GLN A 89 8.73 26.25 -3.58
C GLN A 89 8.15 26.33 -5.00
N GLY A 90 6.92 25.84 -5.22
CA GLY A 90 6.29 25.78 -6.55
C GLY A 90 6.77 24.62 -7.42
N LYS A 91 7.56 23.69 -6.88
CA LYS A 91 8.13 22.53 -7.58
C LYS A 91 7.38 21.23 -7.27
N ALA A 92 6.06 21.30 -7.04
CA ALA A 92 5.24 20.15 -6.69
C ALA A 92 5.30 19.04 -7.75
N ASN A 93 5.30 19.40 -9.04
CA ASN A 93 5.41 18.43 -10.14
C ASN A 93 6.73 17.66 -10.09
N LEU A 94 7.83 18.30 -9.72
CA LEU A 94 9.12 17.64 -9.57
C LEU A 94 9.09 16.63 -8.40
N ALA A 95 8.54 17.02 -7.26
CA ALA A 95 8.43 16.15 -6.10
C ALA A 95 7.55 14.93 -6.38
N LEU A 96 6.37 15.13 -6.98
CA LEU A 96 5.43 14.06 -7.31
C LEU A 96 6.01 13.12 -8.38
N SER A 97 6.57 13.69 -9.47
CA SER A 97 7.14 12.86 -10.53
C SER A 97 8.33 12.04 -10.06
N SER A 98 9.21 12.59 -9.23
CA SER A 98 10.34 11.85 -8.67
C SER A 98 9.87 10.70 -7.76
N ALA A 99 8.87 10.94 -6.91
CA ALA A 99 8.29 9.90 -6.05
C ALA A 99 7.64 8.78 -6.86
N ILE A 100 6.83 9.12 -7.87
CA ILE A 100 6.13 8.14 -8.71
C ILE A 100 7.12 7.34 -9.57
N ILE A 101 8.08 8.00 -10.21
CA ILE A 101 9.09 7.31 -11.04
C ILE A 101 9.93 6.37 -10.16
N SER A 102 10.41 6.85 -9.01
CA SER A 102 11.18 6.03 -8.09
C SER A 102 10.38 4.82 -7.61
N SER A 103 9.12 5.00 -7.22
CA SER A 103 8.24 3.91 -6.79
C SER A 103 7.98 2.91 -7.92
N THR A 104 7.77 3.39 -9.15
CA THR A 104 7.51 2.54 -10.30
C THR A 104 8.73 1.69 -10.65
N VAL A 105 9.92 2.29 -10.71
CA VAL A 105 11.16 1.57 -11.00
C VAL A 105 11.45 0.52 -9.93
N ASN A 106 11.36 0.90 -8.66
CA ASN A 106 11.56 -0.05 -7.56
C ASN A 106 10.48 -1.14 -7.57
N GLY A 107 9.22 -0.79 -7.80
CA GLY A 107 8.11 -1.74 -7.89
C GLY A 107 8.32 -2.77 -9.01
N LEU A 108 8.82 -2.35 -10.18
CA LEU A 108 9.15 -3.27 -11.26
C LEU A 108 10.31 -4.21 -10.89
N ILE A 109 11.39 -3.67 -10.36
CA ILE A 109 12.57 -4.47 -9.97
C ILE A 109 12.18 -5.51 -8.91
N TRP A 110 11.59 -5.06 -7.81
CA TRP A 110 11.20 -5.95 -6.71
C TRP A 110 10.04 -6.87 -7.08
N GLY A 111 9.11 -6.44 -7.92
CA GLY A 111 8.03 -7.26 -8.45
C GLY A 111 8.56 -8.41 -9.30
N CYS A 112 9.46 -8.13 -10.24
CA CYS A 112 10.12 -9.16 -11.03
C CYS A 112 10.94 -10.13 -10.15
N LEU A 113 11.69 -9.59 -9.19
CA LEU A 113 12.47 -10.41 -8.26
C LEU A 113 11.57 -11.32 -7.42
N THR A 114 10.49 -10.77 -6.88
CA THR A 114 9.50 -11.54 -6.11
C THR A 114 8.90 -12.65 -6.96
N PHE A 115 8.50 -12.35 -8.21
CA PHE A 115 7.96 -13.35 -9.11
C PHE A 115 8.92 -14.52 -9.36
N LEU A 116 10.20 -14.23 -9.55
CA LEU A 116 11.24 -15.25 -9.71
C LEU A 116 11.47 -16.08 -8.44
N LEU A 117 11.25 -15.48 -7.27
CA LEU A 117 11.48 -16.12 -5.98
C LEU A 117 10.24 -16.87 -5.44
N ILE A 118 9.06 -16.75 -6.05
CA ILE A 118 7.83 -17.45 -5.63
C ILE A 118 8.04 -18.95 -5.42
N PRO A 119 8.70 -19.70 -6.34
CA PRO A 119 8.89 -21.14 -6.16
C PRO A 119 9.66 -21.50 -4.88
N TYR A 120 10.58 -20.64 -4.47
CA TYR A 120 11.40 -20.83 -3.27
C TYR A 120 10.63 -20.47 -2.00
N TYR A 121 9.89 -19.35 -2.02
CA TYR A 121 9.10 -18.91 -0.88
C TYR A 121 7.87 -19.75 -0.61
N LYS A 122 7.29 -20.36 -1.65
CA LYS A 122 6.07 -21.17 -1.51
C LYS A 122 6.17 -22.19 -0.38
N ASN A 123 7.27 -22.92 -0.30
CA ASN A 123 7.44 -23.94 0.73
C ASN A 123 7.54 -23.32 2.12
N ILE A 124 8.25 -22.19 2.26
CA ILE A 124 8.41 -21.50 3.54
C ILE A 124 7.05 -20.97 4.03
N VAL A 125 6.29 -20.33 3.14
CA VAL A 125 4.96 -19.77 3.48
C VAL A 125 3.97 -20.86 3.86
N LEU A 126 4.02 -22.03 3.20
CA LEU A 126 3.14 -23.16 3.53
C LEU A 126 3.48 -23.82 4.88
N TYR A 127 4.70 -23.67 5.37
CA TYR A 127 5.09 -24.11 6.73
C TYR A 127 4.67 -23.12 7.82
N MET A 128 4.38 -21.86 7.47
CA MET A 128 3.92 -20.87 8.44
C MET A 128 2.43 -21.06 8.70
N GLY A 129 2.12 -21.58 9.87
CA GLY A 129 0.75 -21.73 10.34
C GLY A 129 0.22 -20.47 11.04
N ILE A 130 -1.02 -20.54 11.50
CA ILE A 130 -1.67 -19.45 12.25
C ILE A 130 -0.89 -19.06 13.52
N PRO A 131 -0.31 -20.00 14.30
CA PRO A 131 0.48 -19.66 15.49
C PRO A 131 1.72 -18.83 15.19
N GLU A 132 2.43 -19.14 14.10
CA GLU A 132 3.65 -18.43 13.69
C GLU A 132 3.33 -17.01 13.24
N LEU A 133 2.25 -16.85 12.46
CA LEU A 133 1.77 -15.52 12.05
C LEU A 133 1.34 -14.69 13.27
N TRP A 134 0.70 -15.31 14.24
CA TRP A 134 0.28 -14.65 15.49
C TRP A 134 1.49 -14.20 16.32
N ALA A 135 2.47 -15.07 16.50
CA ALA A 135 3.71 -14.76 17.19
C ALA A 135 4.47 -13.60 16.52
N PHE A 136 4.50 -13.58 15.19
CA PHE A 136 5.14 -12.50 14.42
C PHE A 136 4.43 -11.16 14.63
N THR A 137 3.10 -11.16 14.57
CA THR A 137 2.27 -9.96 14.76
C THR A 137 2.42 -9.40 16.17
N VAL A 138 2.37 -10.25 17.19
CA VAL A 138 2.54 -9.86 18.59
C VAL A 138 3.94 -9.29 18.82
N SER A 139 4.99 -9.95 18.32
CA SER A 139 6.36 -9.44 18.44
C SER A 139 6.53 -8.07 17.79
N TYR A 140 5.95 -7.86 16.60
CA TYR A 140 6.00 -6.56 15.92
C TYR A 140 5.28 -5.46 16.71
N THR A 141 4.11 -5.74 17.27
CA THR A 141 3.37 -4.75 18.08
C THR A 141 4.10 -4.42 19.39
N HIS A 142 4.73 -5.40 20.04
CA HIS A 142 5.53 -5.17 21.23
C HIS A 142 6.78 -4.32 20.96
N LEU A 143 7.53 -4.62 19.88
CA LEU A 143 8.69 -3.83 19.49
C LEU A 143 8.30 -2.37 19.21
N ARG A 144 7.20 -2.16 18.51
CA ARG A 144 6.71 -0.81 18.19
C ARG A 144 6.24 -0.05 19.42
N ALA A 145 5.63 -0.72 20.39
CA ALA A 145 5.20 -0.10 21.65
C ALA A 145 6.41 0.39 22.46
N HIS A 146 7.54 -0.31 22.42
CA HIS A 146 8.78 0.10 23.09
C HIS A 146 9.42 1.34 22.45
N GLU A 147 9.31 1.52 21.14
CA GLU A 147 9.86 2.69 20.43
C GLU A 147 9.02 3.96 20.65
N THR A 148 7.77 3.82 21.06
CA THR A 148 6.85 4.97 21.24
C THR A 148 6.79 5.46 22.70
N THR A 149 7.50 4.85 23.64
CA THR A 149 7.64 5.39 25.01
C THR A 149 8.64 6.54 25.00
N PRO A 150 8.20 7.81 25.18
CA PRO A 150 9.12 8.92 25.31
C PRO A 150 9.92 8.78 26.60
N HIS A 151 11.23 8.83 26.50
CA HIS A 151 12.13 9.05 27.63
C HIS A 151 12.12 10.51 28.07
#